data_e514d0e02be57a54f9b705d5c0d0b93d
#
_entry.id   e514d0e02be57a54f9b705d5c0d0b93d
#
_cell.length_a   1.000
_cell.length_b   1.000
_cell.length_c   1.000
_cell.angle_alpha   90.00
_cell.angle_beta   90.00
_cell.angle_gamma   90.00
#
_symmetry.space_group_name_H-M   'P 1'
#
loop_
_entity.id
_entity.type
_entity.pdbx_description
1 polymer ?
#
loop_
_entity_poly.entity_id
_entity_poly.type
_entity_poly.pdbx_seq_one_letter_code
_entity_poly.pdbx_strand_id
1 'polypeptide(L)'
;IVVAMDENPDMFAESFRTLLTAPPFSQLTPLPDFTMLGRTYAQGREPDLSDFLLQKVPRNVLNPDNRWAVWYPLRRIGAYNRLPRADQGKIMMEHGMLGRRYGEAGYAADVRLECHGIDRDDNEFVIGLIGPDLFPLSKLVKDMRGTRQTAEFIEGMGPFFVGRTIYQAPIPKQTHPSNAG
;
A
#
# COMPACT_ATOMS: atom_id res chain seq x y z
N ILE A 1 13.19 5.85 0.63
CA ILE A 1 12.37 4.76 0.03
C ILE A 1 12.20 5.07 -1.44
N VAL A 2 12.28 4.04 -2.27
CA VAL A 2 11.86 4.05 -3.68
C VAL A 2 10.65 3.13 -3.77
N VAL A 3 9.59 3.60 -4.42
CA VAL A 3 8.38 2.81 -4.70
C VAL A 3 8.28 2.68 -6.21
N ALA A 4 8.15 1.46 -6.71
CA ALA A 4 7.91 1.14 -8.11
C ALA A 4 6.63 0.33 -8.24
N MET A 5 5.91 0.52 -9.33
CA MET A 5 4.63 -0.14 -9.61
C MET A 5 4.59 -0.51 -11.08
N ASP A 6 4.22 -1.75 -11.37
CA ASP A 6 4.01 -2.24 -12.74
C ASP A 6 3.04 -3.42 -12.74
N GLU A 7 2.40 -3.66 -13.86
CA GLU A 7 1.54 -4.83 -14.07
C GLU A 7 2.35 -6.07 -14.46
N ASN A 8 3.55 -5.87 -15.02
CA ASN A 8 4.48 -6.94 -15.36
C ASN A 8 5.53 -7.11 -14.26
N PRO A 9 5.55 -8.24 -13.53
CA PRO A 9 6.52 -8.50 -12.48
C PRO A 9 7.98 -8.58 -12.98
N ASP A 10 8.23 -8.88 -14.24
CA ASP A 10 9.58 -8.95 -14.80
C ASP A 10 10.30 -7.59 -14.71
N MET A 11 9.54 -6.48 -14.73
CA MET A 11 10.07 -5.14 -14.52
C MET A 11 10.94 -5.04 -13.27
N PHE A 12 10.54 -5.69 -12.18
CA PHE A 12 11.28 -5.62 -10.91
C PHE A 12 12.64 -6.34 -10.98
N ALA A 13 12.72 -7.44 -11.74
CA ALA A 13 13.96 -8.20 -11.92
C ALA A 13 14.91 -7.57 -12.96
N GLU A 14 14.39 -6.84 -13.93
CA GLU A 14 15.11 -6.31 -15.07
C GLU A 14 15.34 -4.80 -15.00
N SER A 15 14.38 -4.00 -15.49
CA SER A 15 14.56 -2.56 -15.67
C SER A 15 14.65 -1.80 -14.34
N PHE A 16 13.89 -2.18 -13.32
CA PHE A 16 13.96 -1.55 -12.00
C PHE A 16 15.31 -1.84 -11.32
N ARG A 17 15.80 -3.07 -11.43
CA ARG A 17 17.12 -3.42 -10.94
C ARG A 17 18.21 -2.59 -11.64
N THR A 18 18.11 -2.44 -12.96
CA THR A 18 19.03 -1.61 -13.73
C THR A 18 18.98 -0.16 -13.30
N LEU A 19 17.78 0.39 -13.05
CA LEU A 19 17.60 1.74 -12.51
C LEU A 19 18.32 1.91 -11.17
N LEU A 20 18.20 0.97 -10.26
CA LEU A 20 18.82 1.05 -8.93
C LEU A 20 20.35 0.99 -8.97
N THR A 21 20.94 0.44 -10.03
CA THR A 21 22.40 0.40 -10.24
C THR A 21 22.96 1.63 -10.98
N ALA A 22 22.09 2.50 -11.50
CA ALA A 22 22.46 3.73 -12.19
C ALA A 22 22.40 4.95 -11.26
N PRO A 23 23.15 6.05 -11.57
CA PRO A 23 22.99 7.32 -10.85
C PRO A 23 21.54 7.87 -10.94
N PRO A 24 21.04 8.49 -9.88
CA PRO A 24 21.68 8.76 -8.59
C PRO A 24 21.65 7.58 -7.61
N PHE A 25 20.89 6.52 -7.88
CA PHE A 25 20.65 5.43 -6.94
C PHE A 25 21.91 4.61 -6.61
N SER A 26 22.84 4.46 -7.58
CA SER A 26 24.13 3.79 -7.36
C SER A 26 25.02 4.45 -6.33
N GLN A 27 24.71 5.70 -5.92
CA GLN A 27 25.43 6.42 -4.87
C GLN A 27 24.82 6.17 -3.47
N LEU A 28 23.71 5.45 -3.39
CA LEU A 28 23.03 5.14 -2.15
C LEU A 28 23.42 3.73 -1.67
N THR A 29 23.42 3.54 -0.37
CA THR A 29 23.58 2.23 0.23
C THR A 29 22.22 1.56 0.31
N PRO A 30 21.99 0.45 -0.42
CA PRO A 30 20.72 -0.27 -0.33
C PRO A 30 20.60 -0.96 1.04
N LEU A 31 19.38 -1.04 1.55
CA LEU A 31 19.02 -1.76 2.76
C LEU A 31 18.09 -2.92 2.37
N PRO A 32 18.62 -4.05 1.90
CA PRO A 32 17.84 -5.14 1.33
C PRO A 32 16.86 -5.77 2.33
N ASP A 33 17.16 -5.71 3.62
CA ASP A 33 16.28 -6.21 4.69
C ASP A 33 14.95 -5.46 4.76
N PHE A 34 14.86 -4.29 4.15
CA PHE A 34 13.65 -3.47 4.10
C PHE A 34 13.01 -3.43 2.70
N THR A 35 13.42 -4.34 1.82
CA THR A 35 12.77 -4.50 0.52
C THR A 35 11.51 -5.32 0.69
N MET A 36 10.39 -4.75 0.25
CA MET A 36 9.08 -5.39 0.32
C MET A 36 8.48 -5.47 -1.09
N LEU A 37 7.93 -6.61 -1.42
CA LEU A 37 7.16 -6.84 -2.64
C LEU A 37 5.73 -7.20 -2.27
N GLY A 38 4.77 -6.58 -2.95
CA GLY A 38 3.36 -6.85 -2.72
C GLY A 38 2.55 -6.67 -3.98
N ARG A 39 1.37 -7.24 -4.01
CA ARG A 39 0.42 -7.15 -5.12
C ARG A 39 -0.90 -6.54 -4.67
N THR A 40 -1.57 -5.83 -5.55
CA THR A 40 -2.94 -5.39 -5.32
C THR A 40 -3.87 -6.60 -5.20
N TYR A 41 -4.95 -6.45 -4.46
CA TYR A 41 -5.95 -7.51 -4.26
C TYR A 41 -7.34 -6.91 -4.08
N ALA A 42 -8.35 -7.70 -4.41
CA ALA A 42 -9.76 -7.35 -4.24
C ALA A 42 -10.45 -8.27 -3.24
N GLN A 43 -11.50 -7.77 -2.61
CA GLN A 43 -12.33 -8.52 -1.67
C GLN A 43 -13.66 -9.00 -2.29
N GLY A 44 -13.89 -8.66 -3.58
CA GLY A 44 -15.11 -9.01 -4.33
C GLY A 44 -16.30 -8.10 -4.03
N ARG A 45 -16.05 -6.88 -3.53
CA ARG A 45 -17.08 -5.87 -3.22
C ARG A 45 -16.81 -4.54 -3.93
N GLU A 46 -15.76 -4.49 -4.70
CA GLU A 46 -15.32 -3.30 -5.41
C GLU A 46 -16.24 -3.06 -6.63
N PRO A 47 -16.79 -1.83 -6.79
CA PRO A 47 -17.72 -1.53 -7.88
C PRO A 47 -17.03 -1.55 -9.26
N ASP A 48 -15.76 -1.17 -9.31
CA ASP A 48 -14.90 -1.24 -10.48
C ASP A 48 -13.60 -1.95 -10.11
N LEU A 49 -13.50 -3.22 -10.53
CA LEU A 49 -12.38 -4.07 -10.19
C LEU A 49 -11.09 -3.63 -10.89
N SER A 50 -11.18 -3.18 -12.14
CA SER A 50 -10.04 -2.72 -12.92
C SER A 50 -9.46 -1.43 -12.34
N ASP A 51 -10.30 -0.44 -12.05
CA ASP A 51 -9.86 0.79 -11.38
C ASP A 51 -9.22 0.47 -10.02
N PHE A 52 -9.85 -0.40 -9.25
CA PHE A 52 -9.38 -0.71 -7.90
C PHE A 52 -8.02 -1.40 -7.89
N LEU A 53 -7.79 -2.37 -8.79
CA LEU A 53 -6.56 -3.15 -8.84
C LEU A 53 -5.41 -2.45 -9.55
N LEU A 54 -5.71 -1.69 -10.63
CA LEU A 54 -4.68 -1.18 -11.53
C LEU A 54 -4.47 0.34 -11.43
N GLN A 55 -5.54 1.11 -11.13
CA GLN A 55 -5.47 2.56 -11.23
C GLN A 55 -5.43 3.27 -9.87
N LYS A 56 -6.12 2.73 -8.86
CA LYS A 56 -6.23 3.37 -7.54
C LYS A 56 -4.88 3.61 -6.89
N VAL A 57 -3.99 2.63 -6.91
CA VAL A 57 -2.67 2.73 -6.26
C VAL A 57 -1.79 3.76 -6.97
N PRO A 58 -1.56 3.68 -8.29
CA PRO A 58 -0.81 4.71 -9.02
C PRO A 58 -1.41 6.11 -8.84
N ARG A 59 -2.71 6.27 -8.96
CA ARG A 59 -3.40 7.55 -8.79
C ARG A 59 -3.13 8.18 -7.41
N ASN A 60 -3.11 7.37 -6.35
CA ASN A 60 -2.85 7.87 -5.01
C ASN A 60 -1.37 8.18 -4.78
N VAL A 61 -0.48 7.28 -5.20
CA VAL A 61 0.97 7.40 -5.00
C VAL A 61 1.56 8.53 -5.83
N LEU A 62 1.05 8.74 -7.05
CA LEU A 62 1.54 9.76 -7.97
C LEU A 62 0.82 11.11 -7.84
N ASN A 63 -0.16 11.23 -6.95
CA ASN A 63 -0.83 12.51 -6.70
C ASN A 63 0.15 13.49 -6.04
N PRO A 64 0.44 14.66 -6.67
CA PRO A 64 1.41 15.62 -6.16
C PRO A 64 0.98 16.29 -4.85
N ASP A 65 -0.30 16.24 -4.49
CA ASP A 65 -0.79 16.75 -3.21
C ASP A 65 -0.48 15.81 -2.05
N ASN A 66 -0.27 14.52 -2.31
CA ASN A 66 0.10 13.53 -1.33
C ASN A 66 1.61 13.54 -1.06
N ARG A 67 2.06 14.49 -0.25
CA ARG A 67 3.49 14.75 -0.02
C ARG A 67 4.11 13.93 1.09
N TRP A 68 3.32 13.41 2.01
CA TRP A 68 3.79 12.61 3.13
C TRP A 68 3.36 11.16 2.99
N ALA A 69 4.23 10.27 3.42
CA ALA A 69 3.97 8.85 3.40
C ALA A 69 4.47 8.17 4.68
N VAL A 70 3.70 7.18 5.12
CA VAL A 70 4.05 6.25 6.20
C VAL A 70 3.87 4.85 5.63
N TRP A 71 4.97 4.12 5.44
CA TRP A 71 4.95 2.75 4.95
C TRP A 71 5.33 1.79 6.07
N TYR A 72 4.67 0.64 6.14
CA TYR A 72 4.99 -0.39 7.12
C TYR A 72 4.45 -1.75 6.72
N PRO A 73 5.19 -2.84 7.03
CA PRO A 73 4.66 -4.20 6.95
C PRO A 73 3.68 -4.48 8.08
N LEU A 74 2.82 -5.45 7.86
CA LEU A 74 1.79 -5.87 8.81
C LEU A 74 1.59 -7.38 8.70
N ARG A 75 1.48 -8.04 9.87
CA ARG A 75 1.14 -9.46 9.98
C ARG A 75 0.04 -9.67 11.00
N ARG A 76 -0.94 -10.50 10.64
CA ARG A 76 -2.00 -10.95 11.55
C ARG A 76 -1.65 -12.30 12.15
N ILE A 77 -2.19 -12.58 13.31
CA ILE A 77 -2.14 -13.93 13.89
C ILE A 77 -3.03 -14.88 13.08
N GLY A 78 -2.63 -16.14 12.97
CA GLY A 78 -3.36 -17.16 12.21
C GLY A 78 -4.80 -17.42 12.72
N ALA A 79 -5.11 -17.01 13.95
CA ALA A 79 -6.46 -17.09 14.51
C ALA A 79 -7.48 -16.28 13.70
N TYR A 80 -7.08 -15.15 13.10
CA TYR A 80 -7.96 -14.37 12.25
C TYR A 80 -8.49 -15.17 11.05
N ASN A 81 -7.62 -15.95 10.41
CA ASN A 81 -7.96 -16.72 9.21
C ASN A 81 -8.90 -17.90 9.52
N ARG A 82 -8.99 -18.32 10.80
CA ARG A 82 -9.90 -19.36 11.27
C ARG A 82 -11.28 -18.83 11.63
N LEU A 83 -11.47 -17.53 11.71
CA LEU A 83 -12.78 -16.95 12.00
C LEU A 83 -13.77 -17.25 10.86
N PRO A 84 -15.06 -17.44 11.18
CA PRO A 84 -16.11 -17.46 10.16
C PRO A 84 -16.06 -16.19 9.29
N ARG A 85 -16.30 -16.32 8.00
CA ARG A 85 -16.28 -15.18 7.05
C ARG A 85 -17.17 -14.00 7.48
N ALA A 86 -18.31 -14.28 8.09
CA ALA A 86 -19.20 -13.25 8.62
C ALA A 86 -18.54 -12.40 9.71
N ASP A 87 -17.76 -13.03 10.59
CA ASP A 87 -17.07 -12.32 11.68
C ASP A 87 -15.85 -11.55 11.16
N GLN A 88 -15.09 -12.15 10.24
CA GLN A 88 -14.04 -11.40 9.50
C GLN A 88 -14.64 -10.15 8.82
N GLY A 89 -15.81 -10.28 8.20
CA GLY A 89 -16.52 -9.19 7.54
C GLY A 89 -16.89 -8.04 8.51
N LYS A 90 -17.37 -8.37 9.72
CA LYS A 90 -17.70 -7.35 10.75
C LYS A 90 -16.44 -6.61 11.23
N ILE A 91 -15.37 -7.35 11.51
CA ILE A 91 -14.08 -6.79 11.93
C ILE A 91 -13.53 -5.86 10.84
N MET A 92 -13.56 -6.29 9.59
CA MET A 92 -13.07 -5.48 8.46
C MET A 92 -13.96 -4.27 8.18
N MET A 93 -15.26 -4.35 8.47
CA MET A 93 -16.18 -3.22 8.30
C MET A 93 -15.85 -2.10 9.29
N GLU A 94 -15.62 -2.42 10.56
CA GLU A 94 -15.20 -1.44 11.58
C GLU A 94 -13.93 -0.71 11.15
N HIS A 95 -12.90 -1.48 10.80
CA HIS A 95 -11.62 -0.96 10.32
C HIS A 95 -11.77 -0.12 9.04
N GLY A 96 -12.52 -0.63 8.06
CA GLY A 96 -12.75 0.04 6.78
C GLY A 96 -13.54 1.34 6.90
N MET A 97 -14.53 1.43 7.82
CA MET A 97 -15.27 2.67 8.05
C MET A 97 -14.38 3.78 8.61
N LEU A 98 -13.42 3.44 9.45
CA LEU A 98 -12.46 4.42 9.95
C LEU A 98 -11.56 4.94 8.82
N GLY A 99 -10.98 4.04 8.02
CA GLY A 99 -10.17 4.42 6.86
C GLY A 99 -10.94 5.29 5.85
N ARG A 100 -12.20 4.92 5.57
CA ARG A 100 -13.07 5.69 4.67
C ARG A 100 -13.27 7.13 5.14
N ARG A 101 -13.52 7.35 6.43
CA ARG A 101 -13.67 8.71 6.99
C ARG A 101 -12.44 9.59 6.76
N TYR A 102 -11.25 9.02 6.91
CA TYR A 102 -10.01 9.75 6.62
C TYR A 102 -9.82 10.01 5.12
N GLY A 103 -10.20 9.05 4.28
CA GLY A 103 -10.16 9.21 2.82
C GLY A 103 -11.14 10.28 2.32
N GLU A 104 -12.39 10.24 2.75
CA GLU A 104 -13.44 11.21 2.38
C GLU A 104 -13.10 12.63 2.86
N ALA A 105 -12.40 12.76 3.98
CA ALA A 105 -11.91 14.04 4.47
C ALA A 105 -10.64 14.55 3.74
N GLY A 106 -10.09 13.78 2.80
CA GLY A 106 -8.86 14.12 2.09
C GLY A 106 -7.59 14.06 2.95
N TYR A 107 -7.66 13.44 4.12
CA TYR A 107 -6.54 13.39 5.08
C TYR A 107 -5.55 12.27 4.78
N ALA A 108 -6.02 11.16 4.25
CA ALA A 108 -5.19 10.00 3.96
C ALA A 108 -5.77 9.18 2.81
N ALA A 109 -4.93 8.80 1.87
CA ALA A 109 -5.19 7.70 0.95
C ALA A 109 -4.40 6.46 1.41
N ASP A 110 -4.99 5.29 1.27
CA ASP A 110 -4.36 4.03 1.63
C ASP A 110 -3.88 3.27 0.41
N VAL A 111 -2.72 2.66 0.54
CA VAL A 111 -2.20 1.61 -0.33
C VAL A 111 -2.11 0.34 0.51
N ARG A 112 -2.74 -0.72 0.06
CA ARG A 112 -2.71 -2.02 0.72
C ARG A 112 -2.32 -3.07 -0.31
N LEU A 113 -1.21 -3.72 -0.06
CA LEU A 113 -0.69 -4.76 -0.93
C LEU A 113 -0.57 -6.05 -0.14
N GLU A 114 -1.00 -7.17 -0.71
CA GLU A 114 -0.76 -8.50 -0.17
C GLU A 114 0.65 -8.96 -0.51
N CYS A 115 1.31 -9.58 0.47
CA CYS A 115 2.69 -10.02 0.37
C CYS A 115 2.87 -11.54 0.57
N HIS A 116 1.78 -12.30 0.63
CA HIS A 116 1.80 -13.75 0.88
C HIS A 116 2.74 -14.49 -0.08
N GLY A 117 3.77 -15.14 0.47
CA GLY A 117 4.74 -15.94 -0.28
C GLY A 117 5.74 -15.13 -1.11
N ILE A 118 5.72 -13.81 -1.03
CA ILE A 118 6.62 -12.91 -1.78
C ILE A 118 7.36 -11.93 -0.87
N ASP A 119 7.04 -11.87 0.41
CA ASP A 119 7.78 -11.10 1.41
C ASP A 119 8.74 -12.01 2.18
N ARG A 120 9.98 -11.56 2.31
CA ARG A 120 11.07 -12.29 2.97
C ARG A 120 10.76 -12.62 4.43
N ASP A 121 10.13 -11.70 5.15
CA ASP A 121 9.86 -11.82 6.57
C ASP A 121 8.45 -12.37 6.86
N ASP A 122 7.80 -12.94 5.84
CA ASP A 122 6.45 -13.52 5.93
C ASP A 122 5.39 -12.54 6.44
N ASN A 123 5.51 -11.27 6.05
CA ASN A 123 4.45 -10.31 6.30
C ASN A 123 3.27 -10.59 5.37
N GLU A 124 2.05 -10.43 5.87
CA GLU A 124 0.85 -10.60 5.04
C GLU A 124 0.61 -9.40 4.14
N PHE A 125 0.96 -8.21 4.62
CA PHE A 125 0.69 -6.95 3.93
C PHE A 125 1.84 -5.96 4.06
N VAL A 126 1.97 -5.10 3.05
CA VAL A 126 2.60 -3.80 3.17
C VAL A 126 1.53 -2.72 3.03
N ILE A 127 1.54 -1.80 3.97
CA ILE A 127 0.60 -0.69 4.05
C ILE A 127 1.33 0.61 3.76
N GLY A 128 0.77 1.43 2.88
CA GLY A 128 1.15 2.81 2.67
C GLY A 128 0.00 3.73 3.05
N LEU A 129 0.24 4.65 3.97
CA LEU A 129 -0.65 5.79 4.24
C LEU A 129 0.00 7.01 3.65
N ILE A 130 -0.69 7.67 2.72
CA ILE A 130 -0.17 8.82 1.99
C ILE A 130 -1.17 9.98 2.06
N GLY A 131 -0.66 11.19 2.13
CA GLY A 131 -1.52 12.37 2.24
C GLY A 131 -0.77 13.69 2.25
N PRO A 132 -1.51 14.82 2.30
CA PRO A 132 -0.94 16.15 2.29
C PRO A 132 -0.12 16.47 3.55
N ASP A 133 -0.52 15.92 4.72
CA ASP A 133 0.05 16.22 6.02
C ASP A 133 0.36 14.96 6.82
N LEU A 134 1.48 15.00 7.56
CA LEU A 134 1.95 13.86 8.36
C LEU A 134 1.06 13.61 9.58
N PHE A 135 0.52 14.65 10.22
CA PHE A 135 -0.26 14.49 11.44
C PHE A 135 -1.49 13.60 11.26
N PRO A 136 -2.35 13.80 10.23
CA PRO A 136 -3.49 12.90 10.00
C PRO A 136 -3.07 11.45 9.74
N LEU A 137 -1.95 11.20 9.07
CA LEU A 137 -1.44 9.84 8.82
C LEU A 137 -1.07 9.15 10.13
N SER A 138 -0.32 9.84 10.99
CA SER A 138 0.04 9.34 12.32
C SER A 138 -1.20 9.11 13.21
N LYS A 139 -2.14 10.06 13.15
CA LYS A 139 -3.41 9.94 13.89
C LYS A 139 -4.24 8.74 13.41
N LEU A 140 -4.30 8.50 12.11
CA LEU A 140 -4.99 7.33 11.55
C LEU A 140 -4.39 6.03 12.10
N VAL A 141 -3.06 5.89 12.13
CA VAL A 141 -2.39 4.72 12.74
C VAL A 141 -2.81 4.56 14.20
N LYS A 142 -2.83 5.65 14.96
CA LYS A 142 -3.28 5.64 16.36
C LYS A 142 -4.73 5.17 16.50
N ASP A 143 -5.63 5.74 15.70
CA ASP A 143 -7.06 5.44 15.78
C ASP A 143 -7.34 3.99 15.33
N MET A 144 -6.62 3.49 14.32
CA MET A 144 -6.70 2.09 13.86
C MET A 144 -6.34 1.09 14.96
N ARG A 145 -5.44 1.44 15.88
CA ARG A 145 -5.08 0.56 17.00
C ARG A 145 -6.24 0.26 17.94
N GLY A 146 -7.27 1.10 17.95
CA GLY A 146 -8.51 0.88 18.71
C GLY A 146 -9.51 -0.03 18.01
N THR A 147 -9.33 -0.34 16.73
CA THR A 147 -10.21 -1.26 16.02
C THR A 147 -9.95 -2.71 16.43
N ARG A 148 -10.99 -3.53 16.41
CA ARG A 148 -10.90 -4.93 16.79
C ARG A 148 -9.85 -5.69 15.98
N GLN A 149 -9.75 -5.42 14.67
CA GLN A 149 -8.72 -6.04 13.83
C GLN A 149 -7.32 -5.80 14.40
N THR A 150 -7.00 -4.55 14.70
CA THR A 150 -5.64 -4.19 15.13
C THR A 150 -5.38 -4.62 16.58
N ALA A 151 -6.36 -4.46 17.45
CA ALA A 151 -6.19 -4.77 18.88
C ALA A 151 -6.08 -6.28 19.16
N GLU A 152 -6.82 -7.12 18.41
CA GLU A 152 -6.94 -8.55 18.73
C GLU A 152 -6.16 -9.44 17.73
N PHE A 153 -5.93 -8.99 16.49
CA PHE A 153 -5.46 -9.89 15.43
C PHE A 153 -4.18 -9.45 14.74
N ILE A 154 -3.60 -8.30 15.07
CA ILE A 154 -2.29 -7.91 14.55
C ILE A 154 -1.20 -8.43 15.46
N GLU A 155 -0.34 -9.31 14.93
CA GLU A 155 0.83 -9.84 15.60
C GLU A 155 2.01 -8.87 15.51
N GLY A 156 2.25 -8.30 14.33
CA GLY A 156 3.35 -7.41 14.05
C GLY A 156 2.95 -6.24 13.15
N MET A 157 3.50 -5.07 13.43
CA MET A 157 3.30 -3.85 12.67
C MET A 157 4.57 -3.02 12.70
N GLY A 158 5.17 -2.77 11.54
CA GLY A 158 6.43 -2.05 11.41
C GLY A 158 7.61 -2.98 11.08
N PRO A 159 8.82 -2.40 10.84
CA PRO A 159 9.20 -1.00 11.12
C PRO A 159 8.42 0.01 10.29
N PHE A 160 8.29 1.23 10.82
CA PHE A 160 7.62 2.33 10.13
C PHE A 160 8.64 3.17 9.38
N PHE A 161 8.37 3.38 8.09
CA PHE A 161 9.16 4.26 7.23
C PHE A 161 8.36 5.51 6.95
N VAL A 162 8.84 6.63 7.47
CA VAL A 162 8.19 7.92 7.35
C VAL A 162 9.03 8.83 6.47
N GLY A 163 8.41 9.47 5.48
CA GLY A 163 9.12 10.35 4.59
C GLY A 163 8.22 11.34 3.87
N ARG A 164 8.87 12.42 3.40
CA ARG A 164 8.27 13.36 2.48
C ARG A 164 8.72 13.00 1.07
N THR A 165 7.78 12.98 0.14
CA THR A 165 8.05 12.72 -1.27
C THR A 165 8.89 13.84 -1.87
N ILE A 166 10.00 13.48 -2.49
CA ILE A 166 10.91 14.40 -3.19
C ILE A 166 10.77 14.28 -4.71
N TYR A 167 10.23 13.19 -5.20
CA TYR A 167 9.98 12.93 -6.61
C TYR A 167 8.77 12.02 -6.77
N GLN A 168 7.91 12.34 -7.73
CA GLN A 168 6.81 11.49 -8.21
C GLN A 168 6.85 11.50 -9.74
N ALA A 169 6.79 10.34 -10.35
CA ALA A 169 6.63 10.25 -11.79
C ALA A 169 5.30 10.87 -12.23
N PRO A 170 5.23 11.43 -13.44
CA PRO A 170 3.95 11.87 -14.00
C PRO A 170 2.95 10.71 -14.06
N ILE A 171 1.68 11.00 -13.79
CA ILE A 171 0.61 10.00 -13.95
C ILE A 171 0.60 9.57 -15.41
N PRO A 172 0.72 8.26 -15.74
CA PRO A 172 0.65 7.78 -17.11
C PRO A 172 -0.66 8.23 -17.75
N LYS A 173 -0.57 8.79 -18.98
CA LYS A 173 -1.77 9.09 -19.75
C LYS A 173 -2.45 7.77 -20.07
N GLN A 174 -3.72 7.63 -19.71
CA GLN A 174 -4.51 6.47 -20.11
C GLN A 174 -4.57 6.43 -21.65
N THR A 175 -3.87 5.48 -22.23
CA THR A 175 -4.10 5.12 -23.64
C THR A 175 -5.36 4.28 -23.66
N HIS A 176 -6.51 4.89 -23.91
CA HIS A 176 -7.69 4.12 -24.29
C HIS A 176 -7.30 3.30 -25.52
N PRO A 177 -7.45 1.96 -25.52
CA PRO A 177 -7.37 1.22 -26.78
C PRO A 177 -8.44 1.82 -27.69
N SER A 178 -8.00 2.43 -28.78
CA SER A 178 -8.91 2.84 -29.84
C SER A 178 -9.63 1.58 -30.30
N ASN A 179 -10.96 1.57 -30.14
CA ASN A 179 -11.81 0.60 -30.81
C ASN A 179 -11.52 0.71 -32.31
N ALA A 180 -10.60 -0.10 -32.80
CA ALA A 180 -10.49 -0.41 -34.21
C ALA A 180 -11.59 -1.45 -34.48
N GLY A 181 -12.67 -0.97 -35.16
CA GLY A 181 -13.83 -1.74 -35.58
C GLY A 181 -13.49 -2.81 -36.61
#